data_b3375d66d0b5e213fa7611627ffc9968
#
_entry.id   b3375d66d0b5e213fa7611627ffc9968
#
_cell.length_a   1.000
_cell.length_b   1.000
_cell.length_c   1.000
_cell.angle_alpha   90.00
_cell.angle_beta   90.00
_cell.angle_gamma   90.00
#
_symmetry.space_group_name_H-M   'P 1'
#
loop_
_entity.id
_entity.type
_entity.pdbx_description
1 polymer ?
#
loop_
_entity_poly.entity_id
_entity_poly.type
_entity_poly.pdbx_seq_one_letter_code
_entity_poly.pdbx_strand_id
1 'polypeptide(L)'
;MLPTTDIIQIDYTDKEVTVMISSVYSYYLSQYGHRMNSKYDTHTRSQLKNTYSKVVKINSQTPVYKLDLSSAAQKYAIDLKENARALENITQDLSDSSSGEMTFKKSAVSSNSDAVSAQYIGDSSLASDDESFDINVKQLAAPQINTGNYLHPRSRLVKAGDYSFDLSINNVTYEFQFSVESSETLNNIQNKLARLINRSNIGLTATIKEDSLGNTAINIESEATGISGSSPVIFKIEPSQNSDKTDVSANAALISTLGLDRVAQYPSNAIFNINDEERSSMNNLVTINKSYALELSEVTDNPVTISLKADADSIAESINELVSGYNNLISAANDKANNQFQGTERLHKEITAIARSHKKQLESNGLTLNKDGTISTNKEVLSKAADDNQLSKVFESLNSFKDSIKTKAENIALNPMDYVNNKIIAYKNPTRTYNDPYNLSAYTGMMFNGYI
;
A
#
# COMPACT_ATOMS: atom_id res chain seq x y z
N MET A 1 -13.82 -35.08 -41.34
CA MET A 1 -13.32 -36.23 -40.57
C MET A 1 -13.39 -35.84 -39.10
N LEU A 2 -14.38 -36.36 -38.39
CA LEU A 2 -14.57 -36.17 -36.96
C LEU A 2 -13.66 -37.19 -36.24
N PRO A 3 -12.94 -36.80 -35.17
CA PRO A 3 -12.17 -37.78 -34.43
C PRO A 3 -13.07 -38.61 -33.51
N THR A 4 -12.80 -39.88 -33.52
CA THR A 4 -13.41 -40.97 -32.79
C THR A 4 -13.43 -40.71 -31.28
N THR A 5 -14.57 -41.02 -30.68
CA THR A 5 -14.87 -41.00 -29.24
C THR A 5 -14.04 -42.08 -28.54
N ASP A 6 -12.98 -41.72 -27.85
CA ASP A 6 -12.28 -42.62 -26.93
C ASP A 6 -13.05 -42.74 -25.64
N ILE A 7 -13.60 -43.95 -25.45
CA ILE A 7 -14.30 -44.36 -24.22
C ILE A 7 -13.23 -44.55 -23.15
N ILE A 8 -13.31 -43.74 -22.09
CA ILE A 8 -12.45 -43.87 -20.92
C ILE A 8 -12.84 -45.11 -20.12
N GLN A 9 -12.03 -46.14 -20.19
CA GLN A 9 -12.12 -47.31 -19.33
C GLN A 9 -11.35 -46.96 -18.01
N ILE A 10 -12.08 -46.88 -16.88
CA ILE A 10 -11.47 -46.62 -15.56
C ILE A 10 -11.15 -47.99 -14.95
N ASP A 11 -9.86 -48.29 -14.88
CA ASP A 11 -9.34 -49.48 -14.22
C ASP A 11 -9.17 -49.21 -12.73
N TYR A 12 -9.89 -49.96 -11.87
CA TYR A 12 -9.85 -49.86 -10.43
C TYR A 12 -8.77 -50.83 -9.88
N THR A 13 -7.53 -50.41 -9.83
CA THR A 13 -6.53 -51.05 -8.98
C THR A 13 -5.91 -50.01 -8.04
N ASP A 14 -6.00 -50.36 -6.77
CA ASP A 14 -5.48 -49.66 -5.59
C ASP A 14 -4.05 -49.20 -5.74
N LYS A 15 -3.84 -47.98 -6.21
CA LYS A 15 -2.63 -47.14 -5.99
C LYS A 15 -2.80 -45.82 -6.76
N GLU A 16 -2.89 -44.73 -6.01
CA GLU A 16 -2.82 -43.35 -6.47
C GLU A 16 -3.68 -43.03 -7.70
N VAL A 17 -4.91 -42.56 -7.47
CA VAL A 17 -5.75 -42.02 -8.54
C VAL A 17 -5.07 -40.76 -9.05
N THR A 18 -4.14 -40.92 -9.97
CA THR A 18 -3.70 -39.84 -10.87
C THR A 18 -4.90 -39.54 -11.74
N VAL A 19 -5.70 -38.55 -11.36
CA VAL A 19 -6.80 -38.07 -12.20
C VAL A 19 -6.16 -37.58 -13.50
N MET A 20 -6.24 -38.41 -14.55
CA MET A 20 -5.89 -37.95 -15.90
C MET A 20 -6.86 -36.84 -16.25
N ILE A 21 -6.36 -35.61 -16.20
CA ILE A 21 -7.08 -34.44 -16.71
C ILE A 21 -7.37 -34.74 -18.16
N SER A 22 -8.65 -34.72 -18.57
CA SER A 22 -9.03 -35.06 -19.92
C SER A 22 -8.20 -34.26 -20.95
N SER A 23 -7.90 -34.87 -22.08
CA SER A 23 -7.16 -34.23 -23.19
C SER A 23 -7.81 -32.89 -23.60
N VAL A 24 -9.11 -32.77 -23.46
CA VAL A 24 -9.91 -31.56 -23.71
C VAL A 24 -9.53 -30.44 -22.71
N TYR A 25 -9.43 -30.74 -21.41
CA TYR A 25 -9.04 -29.76 -20.41
C TYR A 25 -7.56 -29.32 -20.59
N SER A 26 -6.69 -30.27 -20.91
CA SER A 26 -5.29 -29.96 -21.22
C SER A 26 -5.16 -29.10 -22.50
N TYR A 27 -6.01 -29.35 -23.50
CA TYR A 27 -6.10 -28.54 -24.69
C TYR A 27 -6.58 -27.12 -24.38
N TYR A 28 -7.67 -26.95 -23.63
CA TYR A 28 -8.14 -25.63 -23.21
C TYR A 28 -7.12 -24.89 -22.34
N LEU A 29 -6.49 -25.53 -21.39
CA LEU A 29 -5.42 -24.91 -20.61
C LEU A 29 -4.22 -24.52 -21.46
N SER A 30 -3.85 -25.29 -22.49
CA SER A 30 -2.76 -24.94 -23.40
C SER A 30 -3.11 -23.77 -24.32
N GLN A 31 -4.34 -23.69 -24.80
CA GLN A 31 -4.81 -22.63 -25.68
C GLN A 31 -5.06 -21.31 -24.93
N TYR A 32 -5.65 -21.38 -23.74
CA TYR A 32 -6.02 -20.22 -22.97
C TYR A 32 -5.01 -19.88 -21.87
N GLY A 33 -4.21 -20.83 -21.38
CA GLY A 33 -3.17 -20.60 -20.38
C GLY A 33 -2.02 -19.72 -20.84
N HIS A 34 -1.81 -19.59 -22.15
CA HIS A 34 -0.80 -18.67 -22.72
C HIS A 34 -1.32 -17.23 -22.90
N ARG A 35 -2.63 -17.00 -22.78
CA ARG A 35 -3.23 -15.67 -22.85
C ARG A 35 -3.51 -15.05 -21.47
N MET A 36 -3.18 -15.73 -20.39
CA MET A 36 -3.51 -15.33 -19.02
C MET A 36 -2.56 -14.32 -18.39
N ASN A 37 -1.98 -13.44 -19.17
CA ASN A 37 -1.41 -12.19 -18.64
C ASN A 37 -2.38 -11.02 -18.82
N SER A 38 -3.68 -11.27 -18.62
CA SER A 38 -4.61 -10.16 -18.42
C SER A 38 -4.28 -9.52 -17.07
N LYS A 39 -4.11 -8.21 -17.05
CA LYS A 39 -3.88 -7.45 -15.81
C LYS A 39 -5.02 -7.59 -14.76
N TYR A 40 -6.07 -8.33 -15.09
CA TYR A 40 -7.22 -8.64 -14.24
C TYR A 40 -7.24 -10.09 -13.74
N ASP A 41 -6.34 -10.96 -14.21
CA ASP A 41 -6.27 -12.34 -13.77
C ASP A 41 -5.05 -12.55 -12.89
N THR A 42 -5.28 -12.60 -11.58
CA THR A 42 -4.24 -12.78 -10.56
C THR A 42 -3.92 -14.25 -10.27
N HIS A 43 -4.64 -15.20 -10.91
CA HIS A 43 -4.47 -16.62 -10.60
C HIS A 43 -3.38 -17.28 -11.46
N THR A 44 -2.48 -17.99 -10.81
CA THR A 44 -1.49 -18.81 -11.51
C THR A 44 -2.12 -20.11 -12.01
N ARG A 45 -1.57 -20.67 -13.11
CA ARG A 45 -1.99 -21.98 -13.64
C ARG A 45 -1.96 -23.09 -12.59
N SER A 46 -0.99 -23.07 -11.68
CA SER A 46 -0.88 -24.05 -10.59
C SER A 46 -2.00 -23.91 -9.56
N GLN A 47 -2.40 -22.69 -9.22
CA GLN A 47 -3.53 -22.44 -8.31
C GLN A 47 -4.84 -22.94 -8.92
N LEU A 48 -5.12 -22.64 -10.19
CA LEU A 48 -6.32 -23.14 -10.89
C LEU A 48 -6.34 -24.66 -10.98
N LYS A 49 -5.18 -25.29 -11.28
CA LYS A 49 -5.05 -26.74 -11.30
C LYS A 49 -5.31 -27.37 -9.93
N ASN A 50 -4.75 -26.77 -8.87
CA ASN A 50 -4.96 -27.25 -7.50
C ASN A 50 -6.43 -27.11 -7.08
N THR A 51 -7.07 -25.98 -7.38
CA THR A 51 -8.50 -25.76 -7.11
C THR A 51 -9.36 -26.77 -7.84
N TYR A 52 -9.11 -26.99 -9.13
CA TYR A 52 -9.83 -28.00 -9.91
C TYR A 52 -9.65 -29.40 -9.33
N SER A 53 -8.41 -29.80 -9.01
CA SER A 53 -8.14 -31.12 -8.41
C SER A 53 -8.84 -31.30 -7.05
N LYS A 54 -8.88 -30.25 -6.21
CA LYS A 54 -9.63 -30.25 -4.94
C LYS A 54 -11.13 -30.42 -5.19
N VAL A 55 -11.71 -29.68 -6.14
CA VAL A 55 -13.14 -29.79 -6.49
C VAL A 55 -13.50 -31.19 -7.00
N VAL A 56 -12.70 -31.76 -7.90
CA VAL A 56 -12.89 -33.11 -8.42
C VAL A 56 -12.81 -34.16 -7.30
N LYS A 57 -11.80 -34.07 -6.42
CA LYS A 57 -11.64 -34.97 -5.29
C LYS A 57 -12.83 -34.89 -4.32
N ILE A 58 -13.29 -33.70 -3.98
CA ILE A 58 -14.44 -33.49 -3.09
C ILE A 58 -15.69 -34.08 -3.76
N ASN A 59 -15.97 -33.77 -5.03
CA ASN A 59 -17.14 -34.26 -5.73
C ASN A 59 -17.14 -35.81 -5.88
N SER A 60 -15.98 -36.44 -6.09
CA SER A 60 -15.88 -37.90 -6.20
C SER A 60 -16.14 -38.65 -4.88
N GLN A 61 -15.89 -37.97 -3.74
CA GLN A 61 -16.06 -38.53 -2.40
C GLN A 61 -17.40 -38.18 -1.75
N THR A 62 -18.16 -37.28 -2.34
CA THR A 62 -19.40 -36.76 -1.75
C THR A 62 -20.60 -37.63 -2.16
N PRO A 63 -21.39 -38.10 -1.20
CA PRO A 63 -22.64 -38.82 -1.50
C PRO A 63 -23.61 -37.88 -2.25
N VAL A 64 -24.55 -38.45 -2.98
CA VAL A 64 -25.58 -37.67 -3.69
C VAL A 64 -26.55 -37.08 -2.68
N TYR A 65 -26.70 -35.77 -2.68
CA TYR A 65 -27.59 -35.02 -1.80
C TYR A 65 -28.77 -34.40 -2.59
N LYS A 66 -29.94 -34.38 -1.97
CA LYS A 66 -31.00 -33.47 -2.38
C LYS A 66 -30.78 -32.14 -1.63
N LEU A 67 -30.42 -31.11 -2.39
CA LEU A 67 -30.16 -29.78 -1.85
C LEU A 67 -31.44 -28.98 -1.64
N ASP A 68 -31.47 -28.17 -0.61
CA ASP A 68 -32.48 -27.13 -0.41
C ASP A 68 -32.14 -25.92 -1.29
N LEU A 69 -32.94 -25.73 -2.36
CA LEU A 69 -32.74 -24.60 -3.28
C LEU A 69 -33.71 -23.43 -3.02
N SER A 70 -34.25 -23.34 -1.80
CA SER A 70 -35.02 -22.15 -1.40
C SER A 70 -34.16 -20.89 -1.47
N SER A 71 -34.81 -19.74 -1.72
CA SER A 71 -34.09 -18.46 -1.79
C SER A 71 -33.34 -18.14 -0.49
N ALA A 72 -33.84 -18.54 0.67
CA ALA A 72 -33.18 -18.39 1.94
C ALA A 72 -31.89 -19.26 2.04
N ALA A 73 -31.98 -20.51 1.56
CA ALA A 73 -30.84 -21.42 1.53
C ALA A 73 -29.75 -20.94 0.57
N GLN A 74 -30.14 -20.45 -0.61
CA GLN A 74 -29.21 -19.87 -1.57
C GLN A 74 -28.53 -18.62 -1.03
N LYS A 75 -29.29 -17.70 -0.41
CA LYS A 75 -28.73 -16.50 0.22
C LYS A 75 -27.70 -16.87 1.29
N TYR A 76 -28.06 -17.76 2.22
CA TYR A 76 -27.14 -18.19 3.28
C TYR A 76 -25.88 -18.83 2.70
N ALA A 77 -25.99 -19.69 1.66
CA ALA A 77 -24.84 -20.28 1.02
C ALA A 77 -23.94 -19.25 0.32
N ILE A 78 -24.52 -18.20 -0.26
CA ILE A 78 -23.77 -17.09 -0.87
C ILE A 78 -23.04 -16.30 0.21
N ASP A 79 -23.74 -15.87 1.26
CA ASP A 79 -23.17 -15.12 2.38
C ASP A 79 -22.01 -15.91 3.04
N LEU A 80 -22.21 -17.22 3.21
CA LEU A 80 -21.18 -18.10 3.76
C LEU A 80 -19.95 -18.21 2.84
N LYS A 81 -20.18 -18.33 1.54
CA LYS A 81 -19.11 -18.38 0.54
C LYS A 81 -18.32 -17.08 0.49
N GLU A 82 -18.99 -15.92 0.58
CA GLU A 82 -18.34 -14.61 0.59
C GLU A 82 -17.49 -14.43 1.83
N ASN A 83 -18.00 -14.76 3.03
CA ASN A 83 -17.23 -14.74 4.27
C ASN A 83 -16.02 -15.67 4.24
N ALA A 84 -16.19 -16.88 3.66
CA ALA A 84 -15.10 -17.84 3.53
C ALA A 84 -14.01 -17.33 2.56
N ARG A 85 -14.40 -16.74 1.43
CA ARG A 85 -13.45 -16.13 0.49
C ARG A 85 -12.74 -14.92 1.08
N ALA A 86 -13.46 -14.07 1.81
CA ALA A 86 -12.84 -12.95 2.50
C ALA A 86 -11.75 -13.43 3.47
N LEU A 87 -12.02 -14.48 4.25
CA LEU A 87 -11.02 -15.08 5.14
C LEU A 87 -9.87 -15.76 4.36
N GLU A 88 -10.15 -16.41 3.24
CA GLU A 88 -9.13 -16.99 2.36
C GLU A 88 -8.19 -15.90 1.85
N ASN A 89 -8.72 -14.76 1.37
CA ASN A 89 -7.92 -13.62 0.93
C ASN A 89 -7.06 -13.06 2.07
N ILE A 90 -7.65 -12.80 3.25
CA ILE A 90 -6.91 -12.35 4.43
C ILE A 90 -5.75 -13.29 4.75
N THR A 91 -6.00 -14.61 4.78
CA THR A 91 -4.94 -15.59 5.07
C THR A 91 -3.89 -15.68 3.98
N GLN A 92 -4.23 -15.35 2.75
CA GLN A 92 -3.30 -15.30 1.62
C GLN A 92 -2.44 -14.04 1.67
N ASP A 93 -3.04 -12.88 1.96
CA ASP A 93 -2.34 -11.61 2.09
C ASP A 93 -1.35 -11.61 3.26
N LEU A 94 -1.67 -12.38 4.33
CA LEU A 94 -0.80 -12.60 5.48
C LEU A 94 0.30 -13.66 5.23
N SER A 95 0.36 -14.26 4.05
CA SER A 95 1.30 -15.35 3.77
C SER A 95 2.31 -14.95 2.72
N ASP A 96 3.58 -15.26 2.95
CA ASP A 96 4.60 -15.18 1.91
C ASP A 96 4.22 -16.11 0.74
N SER A 97 4.35 -15.59 -0.47
CA SER A 97 4.07 -16.33 -1.72
C SER A 97 5.00 -17.54 -1.93
N SER A 98 6.18 -17.55 -1.32
CA SER A 98 7.20 -18.59 -1.46
C SER A 98 7.13 -19.65 -0.36
N SER A 99 7.02 -19.25 0.91
CA SER A 99 7.03 -20.17 2.06
C SER A 99 5.64 -20.52 2.58
N GLY A 100 4.64 -19.65 2.34
CA GLY A 100 3.30 -19.74 2.93
C GLY A 100 3.25 -19.39 4.41
N GLU A 101 4.38 -18.99 4.99
CA GLU A 101 4.43 -18.51 6.37
C GLU A 101 3.87 -17.10 6.50
N MET A 102 3.39 -16.75 7.69
CA MET A 102 2.89 -15.40 7.94
C MET A 102 4.05 -14.40 7.83
N THR A 103 3.83 -13.38 7.01
CA THR A 103 4.75 -12.24 6.87
C THR A 103 4.13 -11.00 7.46
N PHE A 104 4.97 -10.09 7.87
CA PHE A 104 4.58 -8.81 8.42
C PHE A 104 5.41 -7.71 7.78
N LYS A 105 4.82 -6.52 7.74
CA LYS A 105 5.54 -5.33 7.31
C LYS A 105 6.62 -4.99 8.32
N LYS A 106 7.73 -4.50 7.82
CA LYS A 106 8.82 -3.97 8.63
C LYS A 106 8.80 -2.45 8.57
N SER A 107 9.11 -1.81 9.68
CA SER A 107 9.27 -0.37 9.77
C SER A 107 10.72 -0.04 10.12
N ALA A 108 11.21 1.07 9.56
CA ALA A 108 12.48 1.62 9.97
C ALA A 108 12.29 2.45 11.24
N VAL A 109 13.15 2.21 12.22
CA VAL A 109 13.15 2.92 13.49
C VAL A 109 14.46 3.72 13.60
N SER A 110 14.34 4.99 13.90
CA SER A 110 15.45 5.89 14.15
C SER A 110 15.72 6.01 15.66
N SER A 111 16.98 6.01 16.06
CA SER A 111 17.37 6.29 17.46
C SER A 111 17.12 7.75 17.85
N ASN A 112 16.97 8.65 16.87
CA ASN A 112 16.60 10.06 17.04
C ASN A 112 15.70 10.49 15.88
N SER A 113 14.39 10.29 16.03
CA SER A 113 13.38 10.59 15.01
C SER A 113 13.21 12.09 14.73
N ASP A 114 13.58 12.96 15.67
CA ASP A 114 13.47 14.41 15.51
C ASP A 114 14.53 14.92 14.53
N ALA A 115 15.72 14.34 14.56
CA ALA A 115 16.81 14.71 13.65
C ALA A 115 16.73 13.96 12.31
N VAL A 116 16.44 12.66 12.34
CA VAL A 116 16.33 11.82 11.14
C VAL A 116 15.12 10.92 11.30
N SER A 117 14.07 11.18 10.57
CA SER A 117 12.96 10.23 10.46
C SER A 117 13.24 9.19 9.37
N ALA A 118 12.79 7.97 9.56
CA ALA A 118 13.07 6.87 8.66
C ALA A 118 11.79 6.09 8.34
N GLN A 119 11.60 5.76 7.07
CA GLN A 119 10.52 4.89 6.60
C GLN A 119 11.12 3.77 5.76
N TYR A 120 10.72 2.53 6.02
CA TYR A 120 11.08 1.40 5.18
C TYR A 120 10.11 1.33 3.99
N ILE A 121 10.66 1.35 2.76
CA ILE A 121 9.92 1.31 1.49
C ILE A 121 10.30 0.08 0.65
N GLY A 122 11.19 -0.77 1.19
CA GLY A 122 11.63 -2.00 0.55
C GLY A 122 10.65 -3.15 0.70
N ASP A 123 11.00 -4.31 0.12
CA ASP A 123 10.24 -5.54 0.30
C ASP A 123 10.57 -6.17 1.65
N SER A 124 9.57 -6.22 2.54
CA SER A 124 9.72 -6.76 3.89
C SER A 124 10.09 -8.25 3.92
N SER A 125 9.79 -9.00 2.87
CA SER A 125 10.10 -10.43 2.76
C SER A 125 11.60 -10.70 2.50
N LEU A 126 12.30 -9.71 1.92
CA LEU A 126 13.71 -9.81 1.57
C LEU A 126 14.64 -9.17 2.58
N ALA A 127 14.09 -8.45 3.55
CA ALA A 127 14.86 -7.69 4.53
C ALA A 127 15.31 -8.57 5.70
N SER A 128 16.57 -8.43 6.13
CA SER A 128 17.08 -9.05 7.35
C SER A 128 16.60 -8.31 8.60
N ASP A 129 16.31 -9.01 9.70
CA ASP A 129 15.89 -8.40 10.97
C ASP A 129 17.03 -7.64 11.68
N ASP A 130 18.28 -7.94 11.34
CA ASP A 130 19.47 -7.33 11.93
C ASP A 130 20.04 -6.19 11.07
N GLU A 131 19.33 -5.75 10.02
CA GLU A 131 19.80 -4.68 9.16
C GLU A 131 19.74 -3.34 9.90
N SER A 132 20.90 -2.75 10.11
CA SER A 132 21.07 -1.43 10.72
C SER A 132 22.23 -0.68 10.10
N PHE A 133 22.14 0.64 10.09
CA PHE A 133 23.23 1.51 9.67
C PHE A 133 23.18 2.83 10.44
N ASP A 134 24.33 3.48 10.51
CA ASP A 134 24.47 4.77 11.18
C ASP A 134 24.45 5.90 10.16
N ILE A 135 23.71 6.97 10.47
CA ILE A 135 23.69 8.20 9.70
C ILE A 135 24.10 9.38 10.60
N ASN A 136 25.01 10.23 10.09
CA ASN A 136 25.42 11.47 10.75
C ASN A 136 25.19 12.62 9.76
N VAL A 137 24.30 13.56 10.12
CA VAL A 137 23.93 14.70 9.29
C VAL A 137 24.83 15.87 9.62
N LYS A 138 25.70 16.26 8.70
CA LYS A 138 26.63 17.39 8.84
C LYS A 138 26.00 18.71 8.42
N GLN A 139 25.16 18.69 7.40
CA GLN A 139 24.52 19.86 6.83
C GLN A 139 23.20 19.48 6.18
N LEU A 140 22.18 20.32 6.34
CA LEU A 140 20.91 20.18 5.63
C LEU A 140 20.96 20.87 4.27
N ALA A 141 20.17 20.36 3.34
CA ALA A 141 19.88 21.05 2.09
C ALA A 141 19.06 22.32 2.41
N ALA A 142 19.43 23.40 1.79
CA ALA A 142 18.77 24.68 1.98
C ALA A 142 18.33 25.26 0.62
N PRO A 143 17.21 26.00 0.58
CA PRO A 143 16.74 26.71 -0.60
C PRO A 143 17.58 27.98 -0.85
N GLN A 144 17.48 28.53 -2.04
CA GLN A 144 17.93 29.88 -2.31
C GLN A 144 16.88 30.88 -1.82
N ILE A 145 17.35 31.92 -1.12
CA ILE A 145 16.51 33.02 -0.68
C ILE A 145 17.11 34.34 -1.19
N ASN A 146 16.35 35.06 -1.98
CA ASN A 146 16.63 36.44 -2.31
C ASN A 146 15.77 37.34 -1.43
N THR A 147 16.38 38.23 -0.67
CA THR A 147 15.67 39.22 0.15
C THR A 147 16.00 40.61 -0.37
N GLY A 148 14.96 41.29 -0.81
CA GLY A 148 15.06 42.65 -1.30
C GLY A 148 15.45 43.67 -0.25
N ASN A 149 15.55 44.91 -0.68
CA ASN A 149 15.84 46.02 0.25
C ASN A 149 14.62 46.31 1.13
N TYR A 150 14.83 46.50 2.42
CA TYR A 150 13.81 47.00 3.34
C TYR A 150 13.56 48.49 3.10
N LEU A 151 12.37 48.80 2.63
CA LEU A 151 11.99 50.15 2.20
C LEU A 151 10.67 50.54 2.86
N HIS A 152 10.53 51.87 3.11
CA HIS A 152 9.30 52.36 3.72
C HIS A 152 8.10 52.11 2.86
N PRO A 153 7.05 51.42 3.34
CA PRO A 153 5.95 50.86 2.52
C PRO A 153 5.14 51.90 1.78
N ARG A 154 5.06 53.12 2.29
CA ARG A 154 4.30 54.26 1.66
C ARG A 154 5.15 55.09 0.71
N SER A 155 6.45 54.81 0.56
CA SER A 155 7.29 55.60 -0.36
C SER A 155 6.96 55.28 -1.82
N ARG A 156 7.33 56.24 -2.70
CA ARG A 156 7.10 56.14 -4.14
C ARG A 156 8.43 56.31 -4.87
N LEU A 157 9.36 55.39 -4.62
CA LEU A 157 10.71 55.44 -5.19
C LEU A 157 10.74 54.93 -6.66
N VAL A 158 9.76 54.11 -7.05
CA VAL A 158 9.63 53.60 -8.40
C VAL A 158 8.75 54.55 -9.21
N LYS A 159 9.20 54.96 -10.39
CA LYS A 159 8.43 55.82 -11.29
C LYS A 159 7.29 55.08 -11.94
N ALA A 160 6.24 55.79 -12.35
CA ALA A 160 5.17 55.18 -13.15
C ALA A 160 5.71 54.81 -14.55
N GLY A 161 5.32 53.64 -15.02
CA GLY A 161 5.73 53.10 -16.31
C GLY A 161 5.59 51.59 -16.39
N ASP A 162 5.93 51.06 -17.55
CA ASP A 162 5.96 49.62 -17.78
C ASP A 162 7.34 49.07 -17.49
N TYR A 163 7.39 47.95 -16.81
CA TYR A 163 8.63 47.29 -16.39
C TYR A 163 8.62 45.81 -16.77
N SER A 164 9.82 45.30 -17.04
CA SER A 164 10.01 43.86 -17.27
C SER A 164 11.33 43.38 -16.61
N PHE A 165 11.31 42.13 -16.16
CA PHE A 165 12.51 41.46 -15.70
C PHE A 165 12.49 39.98 -16.13
N ASP A 166 13.67 39.44 -16.32
CA ASP A 166 13.88 38.05 -16.66
C ASP A 166 14.22 37.28 -15.38
N LEU A 167 13.51 36.19 -15.16
CA LEU A 167 13.77 35.25 -14.08
C LEU A 167 14.20 33.92 -14.70
N SER A 168 15.47 33.56 -14.51
CA SER A 168 16.04 32.32 -15.01
C SER A 168 16.06 31.28 -13.91
N ILE A 169 15.48 30.08 -14.15
CA ILE A 169 15.46 28.94 -13.27
C ILE A 169 15.61 27.66 -14.10
N ASN A 170 16.47 26.73 -13.71
CA ASN A 170 16.68 25.46 -14.41
C ASN A 170 16.92 25.61 -15.93
N ASN A 171 17.72 26.60 -16.34
CA ASN A 171 18.01 26.95 -17.76
C ASN A 171 16.80 27.40 -18.59
N VAL A 172 15.69 27.73 -17.94
CA VAL A 172 14.53 28.34 -18.56
C VAL A 172 14.43 29.76 -18.06
N THR A 173 14.22 30.72 -18.98
CA THR A 173 14.05 32.14 -18.66
C THR A 173 12.59 32.53 -18.87
N TYR A 174 12.01 33.13 -17.86
CA TYR A 174 10.64 33.65 -17.84
C TYR A 174 10.71 35.17 -17.81
N GLU A 175 10.10 35.84 -18.78
CA GLU A 175 9.96 37.28 -18.76
C GLU A 175 8.68 37.69 -18.04
N PHE A 176 8.82 38.52 -17.02
CA PHE A 176 7.71 39.09 -16.25
C PHE A 176 7.51 40.54 -16.60
N GLN A 177 6.31 40.89 -17.02
CA GLN A 177 5.92 42.28 -17.39
C GLN A 177 4.84 42.75 -16.44
N PHE A 178 4.96 44.01 -16.00
CA PHE A 178 3.95 44.66 -15.18
C PHE A 178 4.05 46.19 -15.29
N SER A 179 2.95 46.88 -15.01
CA SER A 179 2.90 48.35 -15.02
C SER A 179 2.81 48.90 -13.60
N VAL A 180 3.44 50.03 -13.37
CA VAL A 180 3.39 50.80 -12.13
C VAL A 180 2.64 52.10 -12.39
N GLU A 181 1.63 52.40 -11.59
CA GLU A 181 0.87 53.65 -11.66
C GLU A 181 1.50 54.71 -10.75
N SER A 182 1.27 56.03 -11.07
CA SER A 182 1.79 57.12 -10.28
C SER A 182 1.27 57.18 -8.83
N SER A 183 0.15 56.55 -8.55
CA SER A 183 -0.50 56.46 -7.26
C SER A 183 0.06 55.32 -6.39
N GLU A 184 0.77 54.34 -6.97
CA GLU A 184 1.20 53.12 -6.27
C GLU A 184 2.37 53.40 -5.30
N THR A 185 2.28 52.78 -4.15
CA THR A 185 3.31 52.75 -3.12
C THR A 185 4.21 51.54 -3.28
N LEU A 186 5.39 51.53 -2.64
CA LEU A 186 6.29 50.38 -2.67
C LEU A 186 5.63 49.10 -2.18
N ASN A 187 4.80 49.16 -1.14
CA ASN A 187 4.07 48.01 -0.66
C ASN A 187 3.11 47.44 -1.73
N ASN A 188 2.46 48.32 -2.51
CA ASN A 188 1.60 47.87 -3.59
C ASN A 188 2.40 47.17 -4.69
N ILE A 189 3.57 47.73 -5.05
CA ILE A 189 4.46 47.16 -6.06
C ILE A 189 5.03 45.80 -5.57
N GLN A 190 5.53 45.71 -4.34
CA GLN A 190 6.03 44.47 -3.78
C GLN A 190 4.96 43.37 -3.72
N ASN A 191 3.73 43.69 -3.29
CA ASN A 191 2.60 42.78 -3.31
C ASN A 191 2.16 42.37 -4.74
N LYS A 192 2.27 43.28 -5.70
CA LYS A 192 2.00 42.96 -7.11
C LYS A 192 3.03 41.98 -7.65
N LEU A 193 4.31 42.20 -7.40
CA LEU A 193 5.40 41.29 -7.77
C LEU A 193 5.27 39.92 -7.08
N ALA A 194 5.02 39.87 -5.79
CA ALA A 194 4.83 38.64 -5.06
C ALA A 194 3.66 37.81 -5.66
N ARG A 195 2.54 38.46 -5.94
CA ARG A 195 1.41 37.77 -6.61
C ARG A 195 1.75 37.31 -8.02
N LEU A 196 2.52 38.08 -8.77
CA LEU A 196 2.92 37.75 -10.15
C LEU A 196 3.81 36.47 -10.13
N ILE A 197 4.82 36.45 -9.27
CA ILE A 197 5.72 35.28 -9.10
C ILE A 197 4.96 34.06 -8.61
N ASN A 198 4.14 34.20 -7.58
CA ASN A 198 3.40 33.06 -7.02
C ASN A 198 2.38 32.47 -8.02
N ARG A 199 1.76 33.28 -8.84
CA ARG A 199 0.81 32.82 -9.87
C ARG A 199 1.48 32.09 -11.03
N SER A 200 2.77 32.35 -11.28
CA SER A 200 3.49 31.71 -12.37
C SER A 200 3.79 30.23 -12.10
N ASN A 201 3.73 29.79 -10.84
CA ASN A 201 3.94 28.41 -10.39
C ASN A 201 5.20 27.76 -10.97
N ILE A 202 6.32 28.50 -10.93
CA ILE A 202 7.62 28.09 -11.49
C ILE A 202 8.58 27.51 -10.44
N GLY A 203 8.08 27.11 -9.30
CA GLY A 203 8.88 26.58 -8.19
C GLY A 203 9.52 27.67 -7.30
N LEU A 204 8.91 28.87 -7.27
CA LEU A 204 9.31 29.97 -6.38
C LEU A 204 8.11 30.46 -5.58
N THR A 205 8.38 30.80 -4.32
CA THR A 205 7.42 31.42 -3.41
C THR A 205 7.90 32.81 -3.05
N ALA A 206 7.08 33.85 -3.31
CA ALA A 206 7.37 35.24 -2.97
C ALA A 206 6.48 35.71 -1.82
N THR A 207 7.08 36.26 -0.77
CA THR A 207 6.41 36.80 0.42
C THR A 207 6.91 38.21 0.73
N ILE A 208 6.16 38.96 1.54
CA ILE A 208 6.61 40.26 2.03
C ILE A 208 7.03 40.11 3.47
N LYS A 209 8.29 40.43 3.77
CA LYS A 209 8.84 40.51 5.14
C LYS A 209 8.81 41.95 5.62
N GLU A 210 8.57 42.13 6.91
CA GLU A 210 8.58 43.42 7.60
C GLU A 210 9.68 43.42 8.64
N ASP A 211 10.45 44.53 8.71
CA ASP A 211 11.44 44.71 9.78
C ASP A 211 10.84 45.34 11.01
N SER A 212 11.63 45.48 12.09
CA SER A 212 11.23 46.07 13.36
C SER A 212 10.85 47.57 13.27
N LEU A 213 11.19 48.24 12.14
CA LEU A 213 10.92 49.65 11.91
C LEU A 213 9.68 49.82 11.00
N GLY A 214 9.02 48.74 10.57
CA GLY A 214 7.87 48.74 9.70
C GLY A 214 8.22 48.94 8.20
N ASN A 215 9.50 48.76 7.81
CA ASN A 215 9.86 48.69 6.39
C ASN A 215 9.58 47.32 5.81
N THR A 216 9.23 47.28 4.53
CA THR A 216 8.88 46.05 3.84
C THR A 216 9.91 45.68 2.77
N ALA A 217 10.18 44.38 2.65
CA ALA A 217 11.01 43.79 1.62
C ALA A 217 10.31 42.60 0.98
N ILE A 218 10.49 42.41 -0.31
CA ILE A 218 10.07 41.19 -0.99
C ILE A 218 11.10 40.11 -0.71
N ASN A 219 10.63 38.93 -0.33
CA ASN A 219 11.43 37.72 -0.09
C ASN A 219 11.01 36.68 -1.11
N ILE A 220 11.95 36.22 -1.91
CA ILE A 220 11.72 35.19 -2.94
C ILE A 220 12.53 33.96 -2.54
N GLU A 221 11.86 32.85 -2.41
CA GLU A 221 12.44 31.57 -1.97
C GLU A 221 12.18 30.49 -3.01
N SER A 222 13.19 29.67 -3.30
CA SER A 222 13.02 28.51 -4.16
C SER A 222 12.35 27.36 -3.41
N GLU A 223 11.42 26.66 -4.02
CA GLU A 223 10.85 25.43 -3.50
C GLU A 223 11.89 24.29 -3.53
N ALA A 224 12.76 24.30 -4.56
CA ALA A 224 13.88 23.38 -4.65
C ALA A 224 15.00 23.80 -3.70
N THR A 225 15.68 22.82 -3.13
CA THR A 225 16.88 22.99 -2.32
C THR A 225 18.11 22.47 -3.08
N GLY A 226 19.29 22.74 -2.57
CA GLY A 226 20.53 22.19 -3.09
C GLY A 226 21.00 22.80 -4.40
N ILE A 227 22.14 22.35 -4.87
CA ILE A 227 22.81 22.82 -6.07
C ILE A 227 22.97 21.67 -7.07
N SER A 228 22.53 21.90 -8.30
CA SER A 228 22.74 20.99 -9.42
C SER A 228 23.73 21.60 -10.41
N GLY A 229 24.83 20.91 -10.66
CA GLY A 229 25.83 21.32 -11.64
C GLY A 229 26.77 22.43 -11.16
N SER A 230 27.19 23.33 -12.07
CA SER A 230 28.20 24.37 -11.81
C SER A 230 27.62 25.71 -11.42
N SER A 231 26.32 25.90 -11.44
CA SER A 231 25.67 27.16 -11.05
C SER A 231 25.59 27.25 -9.52
N PRO A 232 26.06 28.35 -8.91
CA PRO A 232 25.96 28.53 -7.45
C PRO A 232 24.56 28.96 -6.99
N VAL A 233 23.62 29.16 -7.91
CA VAL A 233 22.27 29.66 -7.65
C VAL A 233 21.22 28.81 -8.39
N ILE A 234 20.05 28.67 -7.78
CA ILE A 234 18.89 27.99 -8.38
C ILE A 234 18.16 28.89 -9.36
N PHE A 235 18.00 30.17 -8.99
CA PHE A 235 17.35 31.16 -9.84
C PHE A 235 18.13 32.49 -9.86
N LYS A 236 17.97 33.22 -10.94
CA LYS A 236 18.60 34.53 -11.15
C LYS A 236 17.55 35.52 -11.68
N ILE A 237 17.61 36.74 -11.17
CA ILE A 237 16.74 37.82 -11.63
C ILE A 237 17.60 38.89 -12.30
N GLU A 238 17.29 39.22 -13.54
CA GLU A 238 18.01 40.18 -14.36
C GLU A 238 17.03 41.15 -15.08
N PRO A 239 17.47 42.37 -15.42
CA PRO A 239 16.65 43.27 -16.26
C PRO A 239 16.40 42.61 -17.62
N SER A 240 15.16 42.59 -18.09
CA SER A 240 14.89 42.13 -19.44
C SER A 240 15.55 43.01 -20.48
N GLN A 241 16.25 42.38 -21.44
CA GLN A 241 17.04 43.04 -22.47
C GLN A 241 16.25 43.17 -23.78
N ASN A 242 15.23 42.37 -23.97
CA ASN A 242 14.55 42.18 -25.26
C ASN A 242 13.10 42.73 -25.31
N SER A 243 12.72 43.56 -24.38
CA SER A 243 11.36 44.09 -24.35
C SER A 243 11.20 45.33 -25.23
N ASP A 244 10.40 45.23 -26.26
CA ASP A 244 10.07 46.37 -27.15
C ASP A 244 9.27 47.47 -26.43
N LYS A 245 8.78 47.23 -25.22
CA LYS A 245 7.86 48.09 -24.48
C LYS A 245 8.44 48.71 -23.22
N THR A 246 9.60 48.27 -22.75
CA THR A 246 10.18 48.70 -21.49
C THR A 246 11.60 49.21 -21.67
N ASP A 247 11.98 50.24 -20.89
CA ASP A 247 13.32 50.79 -20.89
C ASP A 247 14.23 49.91 -20.03
N VAL A 248 15.29 49.35 -20.61
CA VAL A 248 16.28 48.48 -19.92
C VAL A 248 16.90 49.21 -18.72
N SER A 249 17.14 50.49 -18.82
CA SER A 249 17.70 51.28 -17.69
C SER A 249 16.69 51.43 -16.55
N ALA A 250 15.39 51.55 -16.86
CA ALA A 250 14.34 51.60 -15.86
C ALA A 250 14.14 50.25 -15.20
N ASN A 251 14.23 49.16 -15.96
CA ASN A 251 14.17 47.80 -15.45
C ASN A 251 15.33 47.51 -14.47
N ALA A 252 16.58 47.89 -14.82
CA ALA A 252 17.73 47.76 -13.97
C ALA A 252 17.60 48.59 -12.68
N ALA A 253 17.08 49.83 -12.80
CA ALA A 253 16.84 50.70 -11.65
C ALA A 253 15.77 50.10 -10.71
N LEU A 254 14.72 49.49 -11.23
CA LEU A 254 13.69 48.79 -10.45
C LEU A 254 14.32 47.66 -9.63
N ILE A 255 15.05 46.75 -10.30
CA ILE A 255 15.68 45.57 -9.65
C ILE A 255 16.63 46.04 -8.55
N SER A 256 17.49 47.03 -8.84
CA SER A 256 18.43 47.57 -7.86
C SER A 256 17.71 48.29 -6.71
N THR A 257 16.64 49.03 -6.96
CA THR A 257 15.86 49.74 -5.92
C THR A 257 15.20 48.73 -4.98
N LEU A 258 14.58 47.72 -5.53
CA LEU A 258 13.91 46.67 -4.75
C LEU A 258 14.87 45.61 -4.22
N GLY A 259 16.09 45.49 -4.79
CA GLY A 259 17.10 44.48 -4.40
C GLY A 259 16.70 43.05 -4.77
N LEU A 260 16.00 42.85 -5.90
CA LEU A 260 15.44 41.54 -6.29
C LEU A 260 16.52 40.52 -6.61
N ASP A 261 17.68 40.96 -7.07
CA ASP A 261 18.86 40.15 -7.42
C ASP A 261 19.72 39.78 -6.21
N ARG A 262 19.42 40.32 -5.03
CA ARG A 262 20.22 40.16 -3.84
C ARG A 262 19.98 38.79 -3.20
N VAL A 263 20.96 37.90 -3.31
CA VAL A 263 20.96 36.58 -2.63
C VAL A 263 21.26 36.77 -1.15
N ALA A 264 20.29 36.52 -0.30
CA ALA A 264 20.44 36.53 1.16
C ALA A 264 20.92 35.19 1.71
N GLN A 265 20.49 34.08 1.07
CA GLN A 265 20.90 32.72 1.37
C GLN A 265 21.17 31.97 0.08
N TYR A 266 22.38 31.45 -0.06
CA TYR A 266 22.69 30.55 -1.17
C TYR A 266 22.14 29.15 -0.91
N PRO A 267 21.69 28.44 -1.96
CA PRO A 267 21.27 27.06 -1.83
C PRO A 267 22.46 26.19 -1.43
N SER A 268 22.20 25.16 -0.64
CA SER A 268 23.21 24.19 -0.23
C SER A 268 22.68 22.77 -0.25
N ASN A 269 23.54 21.81 -0.55
CA ASN A 269 23.19 20.39 -0.49
C ASN A 269 23.20 19.90 0.94
N ALA A 270 22.38 18.89 1.22
CA ALA A 270 22.56 18.09 2.40
C ALA A 270 23.89 17.31 2.31
N ILE A 271 24.64 17.27 3.39
CA ILE A 271 25.86 16.49 3.54
C ILE A 271 25.71 15.61 4.76
N PHE A 272 25.85 14.31 4.57
CA PHE A 272 25.70 13.32 5.63
C PHE A 272 26.60 12.13 5.39
N ASN A 273 26.97 11.43 6.46
CA ASN A 273 27.72 10.18 6.38
C ASN A 273 26.78 9.00 6.61
N ILE A 274 26.97 7.93 5.88
CA ILE A 274 26.35 6.62 6.13
C ILE A 274 27.48 5.63 6.39
N ASN A 275 27.51 5.03 7.57
CA ASN A 275 28.58 4.12 7.97
C ASN A 275 29.98 4.69 7.64
N ASP A 276 30.20 5.98 8.00
CA ASP A 276 31.44 6.76 7.73
C ASP A 276 31.71 7.16 6.26
N GLU A 277 30.89 6.75 5.30
CA GLU A 277 30.96 7.23 3.92
C GLU A 277 30.19 8.54 3.76
N GLU A 278 30.89 9.60 3.31
CA GLU A 278 30.25 10.88 3.03
C GLU A 278 29.41 10.85 1.77
N ARG A 279 28.19 11.31 1.87
CA ARG A 279 27.24 11.43 0.76
C ARG A 279 26.62 12.82 0.73
N SER A 280 26.17 13.23 -0.46
CA SER A 280 25.51 14.51 -0.67
C SER A 280 24.20 14.31 -1.41
N SER A 281 23.19 15.10 -1.04
CA SER A 281 21.88 15.13 -1.69
C SER A 281 21.41 16.56 -1.87
N MET A 282 20.71 16.84 -2.95
CA MET A 282 20.08 18.15 -3.17
C MET A 282 18.85 18.35 -2.26
N ASN A 283 18.27 17.28 -1.72
CA ASN A 283 17.08 17.32 -0.89
C ASN A 283 17.36 16.75 0.49
N ASN A 284 16.55 17.16 1.47
CA ASN A 284 16.56 16.56 2.81
C ASN A 284 15.78 15.22 2.87
N LEU A 285 14.99 14.90 1.85
CA LEU A 285 14.38 13.58 1.69
C LEU A 285 15.31 12.72 0.82
N VAL A 286 15.94 11.71 1.40
CA VAL A 286 16.93 10.88 0.73
C VAL A 286 16.53 9.41 0.74
N THR A 287 16.79 8.70 -0.35
CA THR A 287 16.52 7.26 -0.43
C THR A 287 17.82 6.48 -0.38
N ILE A 288 17.94 5.58 0.59
CA ILE A 288 19.11 4.73 0.81
C ILE A 288 18.81 3.30 0.38
N ASN A 289 19.70 2.71 -0.43
CA ASN A 289 19.61 1.33 -0.91
C ASN A 289 18.26 0.97 -1.58
N LYS A 290 17.49 1.96 -2.03
CA LYS A 290 16.12 1.80 -2.56
C LYS A 290 15.12 1.21 -1.55
N SER A 291 15.50 1.07 -0.30
CA SER A 291 14.71 0.42 0.74
C SER A 291 14.34 1.35 1.91
N TYR A 292 15.11 2.42 2.10
CA TYR A 292 14.88 3.36 3.19
C TYR A 292 14.65 4.76 2.63
N ALA A 293 13.55 5.39 2.97
CA ALA A 293 13.32 6.81 2.77
C ALA A 293 13.62 7.52 4.10
N LEU A 294 14.57 8.43 4.09
CA LEU A 294 15.01 9.20 5.26
C LEU A 294 14.69 10.67 5.03
N GLU A 295 14.13 11.32 6.06
CA GLU A 295 13.94 12.76 6.10
C GLU A 295 14.90 13.34 7.13
N LEU A 296 15.80 14.22 6.66
CA LEU A 296 16.81 14.89 7.45
C LEU A 296 16.23 16.22 7.94
N SER A 297 15.98 16.34 9.24
CA SER A 297 15.35 17.52 9.85
C SER A 297 16.35 18.39 10.62
N GLU A 298 17.38 17.78 11.23
CA GLU A 298 18.38 18.48 12.02
C GLU A 298 19.78 17.95 11.76
N VAL A 299 20.79 18.79 12.02
CA VAL A 299 22.20 18.40 12.05
C VAL A 299 22.47 17.58 13.33
N THR A 300 23.25 16.51 13.21
CA THR A 300 23.49 15.60 14.33
C THR A 300 24.92 15.66 14.82
N ASP A 301 25.13 15.77 16.13
CA ASP A 301 26.47 15.74 16.74
C ASP A 301 27.01 14.31 16.86
N ASN A 302 26.08 13.34 17.05
CA ASN A 302 26.40 11.92 17.15
C ASN A 302 25.66 11.15 16.03
N PRO A 303 26.20 10.02 15.60
CA PRO A 303 25.50 9.18 14.63
C PRO A 303 24.13 8.73 15.15
N VAL A 304 23.14 8.76 14.27
CA VAL A 304 21.78 8.25 14.49
C VAL A 304 21.70 6.87 13.86
N THR A 305 21.38 5.86 14.66
CA THR A 305 21.23 4.49 14.18
C THR A 305 19.82 4.29 13.60
N ILE A 306 19.78 3.88 12.37
CA ILE A 306 18.53 3.42 11.70
C ILE A 306 18.55 1.90 11.72
N SER A 307 17.52 1.31 12.30
CA SER A 307 17.34 -0.14 12.39
C SER A 307 15.98 -0.56 11.81
N LEU A 308 15.93 -1.78 11.30
CA LEU A 308 14.71 -2.36 10.82
C LEU A 308 14.06 -3.19 11.92
N LYS A 309 12.80 -2.94 12.19
CA LYS A 309 12.00 -3.70 13.16
C LYS A 309 10.67 -4.13 12.55
N ALA A 310 10.10 -5.17 13.12
CA ALA A 310 8.72 -5.53 12.81
C ALA A 310 7.79 -4.36 13.14
N ASP A 311 6.91 -4.02 12.20
CA ASP A 311 5.91 -2.96 12.40
C ASP A 311 4.80 -3.47 13.31
N ALA A 312 4.81 -3.06 14.56
CA ALA A 312 3.88 -3.50 15.58
C ALA A 312 2.42 -3.17 15.26
N ASP A 313 2.18 -2.01 14.67
CA ASP A 313 0.83 -1.59 14.30
C ASP A 313 0.28 -2.42 13.13
N SER A 314 1.10 -2.64 12.11
CA SER A 314 0.76 -3.50 10.98
C SER A 314 0.51 -4.95 11.41
N ILE A 315 1.29 -5.45 12.36
CA ILE A 315 1.10 -6.78 12.94
C ILE A 315 -0.21 -6.88 13.70
N ALA A 316 -0.50 -5.92 14.58
CA ALA A 316 -1.75 -5.89 15.32
C ALA A 316 -2.96 -5.79 14.40
N GLU A 317 -2.87 -5.00 13.32
CA GLU A 317 -3.88 -4.91 12.27
C GLU A 317 -4.09 -6.26 11.57
N SER A 318 -3.02 -6.92 11.16
CA SER A 318 -3.05 -8.24 10.51
C SER A 318 -3.70 -9.31 11.39
N ILE A 319 -3.36 -9.34 12.68
CA ILE A 319 -4.00 -10.24 13.66
C ILE A 319 -5.49 -9.92 13.79
N ASN A 320 -5.85 -8.63 13.87
CA ASN A 320 -7.25 -8.23 13.98
C ASN A 320 -8.06 -8.57 12.71
N GLU A 321 -7.47 -8.46 11.54
CA GLU A 321 -8.08 -8.89 10.28
C GLU A 321 -8.33 -10.40 10.26
N LEU A 322 -7.33 -11.21 10.66
CA LEU A 322 -7.49 -12.66 10.76
C LEU A 322 -8.59 -13.05 11.75
N VAL A 323 -8.61 -12.43 12.93
CA VAL A 323 -9.63 -12.66 13.96
C VAL A 323 -11.01 -12.22 13.48
N SER A 324 -11.11 -11.07 12.78
CA SER A 324 -12.37 -10.58 12.24
C SER A 324 -12.91 -11.51 11.15
N GLY A 325 -12.06 -11.98 10.24
CA GLY A 325 -12.45 -12.95 9.23
C GLY A 325 -12.96 -14.27 9.84
N TYR A 326 -12.28 -14.78 10.87
CA TYR A 326 -12.73 -15.93 11.65
C TYR A 326 -14.09 -15.68 12.32
N ASN A 327 -14.24 -14.54 13.01
CA ASN A 327 -15.46 -14.16 13.71
C ASN A 327 -16.65 -13.98 12.77
N ASN A 328 -16.44 -13.49 11.55
CA ASN A 328 -17.50 -13.38 10.53
C ASN A 328 -18.08 -14.75 10.17
N LEU A 329 -17.24 -15.79 10.02
CA LEU A 329 -17.74 -17.15 9.80
C LEU A 329 -18.51 -17.70 11.00
N ILE A 330 -18.04 -17.45 12.23
CA ILE A 330 -18.75 -17.85 13.46
C ILE A 330 -20.07 -17.08 13.57
N SER A 331 -20.09 -15.80 13.25
CA SER A 331 -21.31 -14.97 13.27
C SER A 331 -22.37 -15.47 12.30
N ALA A 332 -21.95 -15.87 11.08
CA ALA A 332 -22.86 -16.49 10.12
C ALA A 332 -23.47 -17.81 10.65
N ALA A 333 -22.71 -18.57 11.44
CA ALA A 333 -23.19 -19.78 12.09
C ALA A 333 -24.06 -19.51 13.34
N ASN A 334 -23.88 -18.36 14.01
CA ASN A 334 -24.63 -18.00 15.22
C ASN A 334 -25.88 -17.15 14.91
N ASP A 335 -26.07 -16.70 13.68
CA ASP A 335 -27.23 -15.90 13.29
C ASP A 335 -28.51 -16.72 13.46
N LYS A 336 -29.45 -16.18 14.24
CA LYS A 336 -30.76 -16.79 14.48
C LYS A 336 -31.55 -17.02 13.20
N ALA A 337 -31.38 -16.17 12.19
CA ALA A 337 -32.03 -16.33 10.87
C ALA A 337 -31.58 -17.62 10.16
N ASN A 338 -30.37 -18.09 10.46
CA ASN A 338 -29.78 -19.28 9.86
C ASN A 338 -30.01 -20.57 10.67
N ASN A 339 -30.57 -20.48 11.88
CA ASN A 339 -30.86 -21.65 12.74
C ASN A 339 -31.86 -22.66 12.14
N GLN A 340 -32.57 -22.27 11.09
CA GLN A 340 -33.44 -23.17 10.32
C GLN A 340 -32.65 -24.22 9.53
N PHE A 341 -31.35 -24.01 9.29
CA PHE A 341 -30.51 -24.90 8.53
C PHE A 341 -29.74 -25.85 9.45
N GLN A 342 -29.85 -27.14 9.24
CA GLN A 342 -29.13 -28.16 10.03
C GLN A 342 -27.60 -28.07 9.93
N GLY A 343 -27.10 -27.59 8.79
CA GLY A 343 -25.67 -27.42 8.55
C GLY A 343 -25.03 -26.31 9.37
N THR A 344 -25.79 -25.36 9.90
CA THR A 344 -25.31 -24.24 10.72
C THR A 344 -24.61 -24.71 12.00
N GLU A 345 -25.24 -25.68 12.72
CA GLU A 345 -24.65 -26.26 13.92
C GLU A 345 -23.35 -27.02 13.61
N ARG A 346 -23.31 -27.72 12.49
CA ARG A 346 -22.14 -28.41 12.00
C ARG A 346 -21.01 -27.42 11.70
N LEU A 347 -21.32 -26.34 11.01
CA LEU A 347 -20.37 -25.26 10.71
C LEU A 347 -19.75 -24.71 11.98
N HIS A 348 -20.58 -24.32 12.96
CA HIS A 348 -20.14 -23.79 14.24
C HIS A 348 -19.22 -24.77 14.98
N LYS A 349 -19.59 -26.04 15.04
CA LYS A 349 -18.76 -27.08 15.68
C LYS A 349 -17.41 -27.25 15.00
N GLU A 350 -17.38 -27.29 13.67
CA GLU A 350 -16.16 -27.52 12.91
C GLU A 350 -15.19 -26.32 13.03
N ILE A 351 -15.69 -25.08 12.93
CA ILE A 351 -14.85 -23.89 13.06
C ILE A 351 -14.36 -23.73 14.51
N THR A 352 -15.25 -23.89 15.48
CA THR A 352 -14.88 -23.80 16.91
C THR A 352 -13.88 -24.90 17.32
N ALA A 353 -13.96 -26.10 16.71
CA ALA A 353 -12.99 -27.16 16.97
C ALA A 353 -11.57 -26.78 16.55
N ILE A 354 -11.42 -26.05 15.43
CA ILE A 354 -10.11 -25.51 15.00
C ILE A 354 -9.57 -24.53 16.05
N ALA A 355 -10.37 -23.57 16.49
CA ALA A 355 -9.92 -22.62 17.51
C ALA A 355 -9.60 -23.30 18.85
N ARG A 356 -10.36 -24.32 19.24
CA ARG A 356 -10.09 -25.11 20.46
C ARG A 356 -8.79 -25.92 20.37
N SER A 357 -8.48 -26.49 19.22
CA SER A 357 -7.22 -27.22 19.03
C SER A 357 -5.99 -26.32 19.17
N HIS A 358 -6.12 -25.03 18.83
CA HIS A 358 -5.07 -24.03 18.95
C HIS A 358 -5.22 -23.10 20.18
N LYS A 359 -6.12 -23.45 21.12
CA LYS A 359 -6.47 -22.58 22.25
C LYS A 359 -5.26 -22.07 23.02
N LYS A 360 -4.31 -22.94 23.35
CA LYS A 360 -3.09 -22.56 24.11
C LYS A 360 -2.24 -21.55 23.35
N GLN A 361 -2.09 -21.73 22.03
CA GLN A 361 -1.34 -20.82 21.17
C GLN A 361 -2.04 -19.46 21.04
N LEU A 362 -3.37 -19.46 20.89
CA LEU A 362 -4.18 -18.25 20.85
C LEU A 362 -4.06 -17.47 22.16
N GLU A 363 -4.27 -18.13 23.31
CA GLU A 363 -4.24 -17.49 24.63
C GLU A 363 -2.85 -16.94 25.00
N SER A 364 -1.76 -17.63 24.62
CA SER A 364 -0.39 -17.12 24.82
C SER A 364 -0.10 -15.84 24.04
N ASN A 365 -0.85 -15.59 22.96
CA ASN A 365 -0.72 -14.42 22.09
C ASN A 365 -1.79 -13.35 22.34
N GLY A 366 -2.50 -13.42 23.46
CA GLY A 366 -3.54 -12.45 23.80
C GLY A 366 -4.86 -12.61 23.03
N LEU A 367 -5.09 -13.78 22.43
CA LEU A 367 -6.32 -14.09 21.70
C LEU A 367 -7.18 -15.03 22.54
N THR A 368 -8.30 -14.55 23.05
CA THR A 368 -9.17 -15.32 23.94
C THR A 368 -10.34 -15.92 23.18
N LEU A 369 -10.51 -17.25 23.27
CA LEU A 369 -11.68 -17.95 22.72
C LEU A 369 -12.88 -17.81 23.67
N ASN A 370 -13.93 -17.16 23.20
CA ASN A 370 -15.16 -16.93 23.92
C ASN A 370 -16.07 -18.18 23.93
N LYS A 371 -17.09 -18.17 24.79
CA LYS A 371 -18.06 -19.29 24.92
C LYS A 371 -18.92 -19.48 23.66
N ASP A 372 -19.18 -18.41 22.92
CA ASP A 372 -19.94 -18.40 21.66
C ASP A 372 -19.13 -18.82 20.44
N GLY A 373 -17.84 -19.16 20.65
CA GLY A 373 -16.93 -19.58 19.60
C GLY A 373 -16.17 -18.43 18.92
N THR A 374 -16.46 -17.17 19.26
CA THR A 374 -15.71 -16.01 18.74
C THR A 374 -14.34 -15.88 19.41
N ILE A 375 -13.42 -15.19 18.76
CA ILE A 375 -12.10 -14.84 19.32
C ILE A 375 -12.09 -13.34 19.60
N SER A 376 -11.64 -12.94 20.79
CA SER A 376 -11.37 -11.55 21.16
C SER A 376 -9.88 -11.29 21.30
N THR A 377 -9.43 -10.11 20.86
CA THR A 377 -8.04 -9.67 20.96
C THR A 377 -7.84 -8.82 22.21
N ASN A 378 -6.76 -9.07 22.95
CA ASN A 378 -6.29 -8.22 24.02
C ASN A 378 -5.18 -7.31 23.49
N LYS A 379 -5.52 -6.04 23.25
CA LYS A 379 -4.58 -5.05 22.70
C LYS A 379 -3.36 -4.82 23.59
N GLU A 380 -3.50 -4.90 24.91
CA GLU A 380 -2.40 -4.69 25.86
C GLU A 380 -1.34 -5.79 25.77
N VAL A 381 -1.76 -7.04 25.51
CA VAL A 381 -0.83 -8.16 25.34
C VAL A 381 -0.11 -8.05 24.01
N LEU A 382 -0.81 -7.67 22.95
CA LEU A 382 -0.20 -7.47 21.63
C LEU A 382 0.79 -6.29 21.63
N SER A 383 0.46 -5.17 22.28
CA SER A 383 1.40 -4.04 22.35
C SER A 383 2.65 -4.38 23.19
N LYS A 384 2.51 -5.11 24.29
CA LYS A 384 3.68 -5.59 25.07
C LYS A 384 4.56 -6.55 24.26
N ALA A 385 3.96 -7.47 23.49
CA ALA A 385 4.72 -8.33 22.60
C ALA A 385 5.45 -7.56 21.50
N ALA A 386 4.91 -6.41 21.07
CA ALA A 386 5.53 -5.48 20.16
C ALA A 386 6.75 -4.80 20.78
N ASP A 387 6.61 -4.28 22.01
CA ASP A 387 7.69 -3.61 22.75
C ASP A 387 8.84 -4.58 23.06
N ASP A 388 8.55 -5.82 23.37
CA ASP A 388 9.53 -6.86 23.72
C ASP A 388 10.21 -7.51 22.48
N ASN A 389 9.94 -7.06 21.26
CA ASN A 389 10.46 -7.62 20.02
C ASN A 389 10.16 -9.14 19.85
N GLN A 390 9.05 -9.63 20.44
CA GLN A 390 8.63 -11.02 20.39
C GLN A 390 7.54 -11.31 19.34
N LEU A 391 7.16 -10.32 18.56
CA LEU A 391 6.07 -10.42 17.61
C LEU A 391 6.31 -11.49 16.52
N SER A 392 7.55 -11.69 16.08
CA SER A 392 7.89 -12.77 15.15
C SER A 392 7.51 -14.14 15.72
N LYS A 393 7.74 -14.37 17.01
CA LYS A 393 7.35 -15.63 17.68
C LYS A 393 5.84 -15.78 17.81
N VAL A 394 5.10 -14.67 17.99
CA VAL A 394 3.63 -14.65 17.98
C VAL A 394 3.14 -15.13 16.63
N PHE A 395 3.68 -14.59 15.54
CA PHE A 395 3.33 -14.99 14.18
C PHE A 395 3.64 -16.44 13.87
N GLU A 396 4.84 -16.92 14.19
CA GLU A 396 5.20 -18.32 14.03
C GLU A 396 4.21 -19.24 14.75
N SER A 397 3.80 -18.89 15.97
CA SER A 397 2.84 -19.68 16.72
C SER A 397 1.43 -19.68 16.13
N LEU A 398 1.04 -18.61 15.40
CA LEU A 398 -0.27 -18.49 14.76
C LEU A 398 -0.33 -19.14 13.37
N ASN A 399 0.81 -19.46 12.73
CA ASN A 399 0.84 -20.08 11.40
C ASN A 399 -0.02 -21.34 11.30
N SER A 400 0.07 -22.23 12.28
CA SER A 400 -0.72 -23.46 12.26
C SER A 400 -2.22 -23.22 12.41
N PHE A 401 -2.62 -22.21 13.17
CA PHE A 401 -4.02 -21.76 13.25
C PHE A 401 -4.47 -21.16 11.91
N LYS A 402 -3.69 -20.24 11.35
CA LYS A 402 -3.96 -19.62 10.05
C LYS A 402 -4.16 -20.69 8.96
N ASP A 403 -3.25 -21.65 8.85
CA ASP A 403 -3.32 -22.70 7.83
C ASP A 403 -4.53 -23.63 8.02
N SER A 404 -4.86 -23.94 9.28
CA SER A 404 -6.05 -24.73 9.59
C SER A 404 -7.33 -24.01 9.21
N ILE A 405 -7.43 -22.72 9.51
CA ILE A 405 -8.62 -21.93 9.20
C ILE A 405 -8.70 -21.59 7.70
N LYS A 406 -7.56 -21.37 7.03
CA LYS A 406 -7.47 -21.21 5.57
C LYS A 406 -8.02 -22.43 4.85
N THR A 407 -7.52 -23.62 5.21
CA THR A 407 -8.02 -24.88 4.63
C THR A 407 -9.52 -25.05 4.85
N LYS A 408 -10.01 -24.64 6.01
CA LYS A 408 -11.45 -24.69 6.30
C LYS A 408 -12.24 -23.70 5.47
N ALA A 409 -11.75 -22.47 5.32
CA ALA A 409 -12.37 -21.44 4.49
C ALA A 409 -12.42 -21.87 3.01
N GLU A 410 -11.32 -22.41 2.45
CA GLU A 410 -11.30 -22.98 1.11
C GLU A 410 -12.38 -24.06 0.92
N ASN A 411 -12.53 -24.97 1.89
CA ASN A 411 -13.53 -26.03 1.81
C ASN A 411 -14.98 -25.49 1.86
N ILE A 412 -15.22 -24.48 2.69
CA ILE A 412 -16.51 -23.80 2.79
C ILE A 412 -16.81 -23.05 1.47
N ALA A 413 -15.83 -22.31 0.94
CA ALA A 413 -15.98 -21.56 -0.32
C ALA A 413 -16.26 -22.48 -1.51
N LEU A 414 -15.69 -23.70 -1.50
CA LEU A 414 -15.96 -24.71 -2.55
C LEU A 414 -17.33 -25.35 -2.41
N ASN A 415 -17.78 -25.65 -1.20
CA ASN A 415 -19.05 -26.36 -0.96
C ASN A 415 -19.90 -25.71 0.14
N PRO A 416 -20.35 -24.44 0.00
CA PRO A 416 -21.16 -23.79 1.02
C PRO A 416 -22.50 -24.48 1.27
N MET A 417 -23.04 -25.20 0.26
CA MET A 417 -24.30 -25.93 0.40
C MET A 417 -24.23 -27.14 1.34
N ASP A 418 -23.04 -27.57 1.73
CA ASP A 418 -22.88 -28.62 2.76
C ASP A 418 -23.36 -28.15 4.14
N TYR A 419 -23.48 -26.84 4.33
CA TYR A 419 -23.94 -26.20 5.57
C TYR A 419 -25.40 -25.71 5.51
N VAL A 420 -26.11 -26.10 4.46
CA VAL A 420 -27.58 -25.92 4.33
C VAL A 420 -28.27 -27.24 4.64
N ASN A 421 -29.59 -27.27 4.44
CA ASN A 421 -30.33 -28.50 4.56
C ASN A 421 -30.02 -29.42 3.36
N ASN A 422 -29.49 -30.60 3.65
CA ASN A 422 -29.25 -31.60 2.65
C ASN A 422 -29.83 -32.96 3.08
N LYS A 423 -30.32 -33.71 2.14
CA LYS A 423 -30.82 -35.05 2.38
C LYS A 423 -30.06 -36.04 1.52
N ILE A 424 -29.43 -37.02 2.17
CA ILE A 424 -28.75 -38.11 1.46
C ILE A 424 -29.81 -38.93 0.71
N ILE A 425 -29.60 -39.13 -0.59
CA ILE A 425 -30.44 -40.00 -1.41
C ILE A 425 -29.69 -41.28 -1.65
N ALA A 426 -30.23 -42.40 -1.15
CA ALA A 426 -29.77 -43.73 -1.50
C ALA A 426 -30.50 -44.21 -2.76
N TYR A 427 -29.76 -44.53 -3.82
CA TYR A 427 -30.32 -45.10 -5.03
C TYR A 427 -30.47 -46.61 -4.91
N LYS A 428 -31.60 -47.15 -5.47
CA LYS A 428 -31.86 -48.60 -5.48
C LYS A 428 -30.85 -49.41 -6.30
N ASN A 429 -30.09 -48.78 -7.21
CA ASN A 429 -29.07 -49.41 -8.03
C ASN A 429 -27.68 -48.77 -7.78
N PRO A 430 -26.86 -49.34 -6.89
CA PRO A 430 -25.54 -48.80 -6.60
C PRO A 430 -24.52 -48.94 -7.75
N THR A 431 -24.81 -49.69 -8.80
CA THR A 431 -23.97 -49.85 -10.00
C THR A 431 -24.08 -48.71 -11.02
N ARG A 432 -25.05 -47.81 -10.90
CA ARG A 432 -25.08 -46.57 -11.66
C ARG A 432 -24.49 -45.45 -10.84
N THR A 433 -23.19 -45.39 -10.85
CA THR A 433 -22.45 -44.18 -10.42
C THR A 433 -22.76 -43.08 -11.43
N TYR A 434 -23.64 -42.16 -11.04
CA TYR A 434 -23.82 -40.92 -11.78
C TYR A 434 -22.62 -39.99 -11.38
N ASN A 435 -21.43 -40.42 -11.74
CA ASN A 435 -20.19 -39.64 -11.60
C ASN A 435 -20.06 -38.71 -12.82
N ASP A 436 -21.12 -37.96 -13.16
CA ASP A 436 -20.93 -36.80 -13.98
C ASP A 436 -20.81 -35.57 -13.08
N PRO A 437 -19.57 -35.09 -12.80
CA PRO A 437 -19.37 -33.96 -11.94
C PRO A 437 -20.01 -32.69 -12.47
N TYR A 438 -20.38 -32.66 -13.75
CA TYR A 438 -21.04 -31.54 -14.42
C TYR A 438 -22.55 -31.50 -14.23
N ASN A 439 -23.21 -32.64 -14.02
CA ASN A 439 -24.66 -32.71 -13.87
C ASN A 439 -25.15 -32.65 -12.41
N LEU A 440 -24.28 -32.79 -11.44
CA LEU A 440 -24.64 -32.89 -10.01
C LEU A 440 -24.37 -31.65 -9.18
N SER A 441 -23.74 -30.67 -9.74
CA SER A 441 -23.37 -29.46 -9.01
C SER A 441 -24.14 -28.24 -9.52
N ALA A 442 -25.07 -27.74 -8.70
CA ALA A 442 -25.60 -26.37 -8.85
C ALA A 442 -24.50 -25.32 -8.87
N TYR A 443 -23.27 -25.73 -8.56
CA TYR A 443 -22.05 -24.89 -8.51
C TYR A 443 -21.38 -24.70 -9.87
N THR A 444 -21.58 -25.59 -10.85
CA THR A 444 -20.97 -25.43 -12.18
C THR A 444 -21.36 -24.11 -12.83
N GLY A 445 -22.60 -23.67 -12.65
CA GLY A 445 -23.08 -22.37 -13.13
C GLY A 445 -22.46 -21.19 -12.36
N MET A 446 -22.20 -21.34 -11.05
CA MET A 446 -21.64 -20.24 -10.23
C MET A 446 -20.12 -20.10 -10.36
N MET A 447 -19.40 -21.17 -10.68
CA MET A 447 -17.96 -21.11 -10.94
C MET A 447 -17.63 -20.52 -12.32
N PHE A 448 -18.50 -20.67 -13.32
CA PHE A 448 -18.28 -20.16 -14.67
C PHE A 448 -18.83 -18.74 -14.90
N ASN A 449 -19.82 -18.30 -14.15
CA ASN A 449 -20.40 -16.95 -14.30
C ASN A 449 -19.51 -15.79 -13.78
N GLY A 450 -18.36 -16.07 -13.23
CA GLY A 450 -17.40 -15.04 -12.82
C GLY A 450 -16.26 -14.78 -13.80
N TYR A 451 -16.25 -15.45 -14.97
CA TYR A 451 -15.09 -15.48 -15.87
C TYR A 451 -15.41 -15.33 -17.36
N ILE A 452 -16.51 -14.68 -17.72
CA ILE A 452 -16.75 -14.23 -19.10
C ILE A 452 -16.69 -12.73 -19.19
#